data_c7c1c39e2344ff2272e658920bf352e7
#
_entry.id   c7c1c39e2344ff2272e658920bf352e7
#
_cell.length_a   1.000
_cell.length_b   1.000
_cell.length_c   1.000
_cell.angle_alpha   90.00
_cell.angle_beta   90.00
_cell.angle_gamma   90.00
#
_symmetry.space_group_name_H-M   'P 1'
#
loop_
_entity.id
_entity.type
_entity.pdbx_description
1 polymer ?
#
loop_
_entity_poly.entity_id
_entity_poly.type
_entity_poly.pdbx_seq_one_letter_code
_entity_poly.pdbx_strand_id
1 'polypeptide(L)'
;MIEIKRIQRQTDLAQAIYVVMAAVYQVSPWTLEQIQADLAQDQTWYVLAYDGAEVIGFLAVQENLFEAEVLQIAVKGAYQGQGIASALFA
;
A
#
# COMPACT_ATOMS: atom_id res chain seq x y z
N MET A 1 16.03 -4.92 -7.38
CA MET A 1 16.12 -3.54 -6.82
C MET A 1 14.72 -3.09 -6.42
N ILE A 2 14.61 -2.50 -5.25
CA ILE A 2 13.32 -2.03 -4.74
C ILE A 2 13.08 -0.61 -5.20
N GLU A 3 11.93 -0.37 -5.82
CA GLU A 3 11.49 0.97 -6.19
C GLU A 3 10.30 1.38 -5.33
N ILE A 4 10.27 2.65 -4.93
CA ILE A 4 9.19 3.22 -4.13
C ILE A 4 8.43 4.21 -5.02
N LYS A 5 7.11 4.03 -5.14
CA LYS A 5 6.27 4.89 -5.96
C LYS A 5 5.03 5.33 -5.20
N ARG A 6 4.75 6.63 -5.23
CA ARG A 6 3.50 7.17 -4.73
C ARG A 6 2.45 7.11 -5.85
N ILE A 7 1.27 6.60 -5.52
CA ILE A 7 0.15 6.52 -6.46
C ILE A 7 -1.10 7.15 -5.88
N GLN A 8 -1.98 7.59 -6.76
CA GLN A 8 -3.25 8.17 -6.41
C GLN A 8 -4.25 7.84 -7.52
N ARG A 9 -5.46 7.44 -7.15
CA ARG A 9 -6.56 7.13 -8.08
C ARG A 9 -6.30 6.01 -9.09
N GLN A 10 -5.30 5.20 -8.88
CA GLN A 10 -5.00 4.06 -9.76
C GLN A 10 -5.71 2.81 -9.25
N THR A 11 -7.02 2.75 -9.46
CA THR A 11 -7.85 1.65 -8.94
C THR A 11 -7.48 0.29 -9.52
N ASP A 12 -6.81 0.26 -10.67
CA ASP A 12 -6.29 -0.97 -11.26
C ASP A 12 -5.20 -1.64 -10.41
N LEU A 13 -4.58 -0.91 -9.48
CA LEU A 13 -3.57 -1.46 -8.58
C LEU A 13 -4.16 -2.10 -7.32
N ALA A 14 -5.48 -2.05 -7.14
CA ALA A 14 -6.13 -2.59 -5.95
C ALA A 14 -5.87 -4.08 -5.76
N GLN A 15 -5.84 -4.85 -6.85
CA GLN A 15 -5.57 -6.29 -6.78
C GLN A 15 -4.18 -6.58 -6.22
N ALA A 16 -3.17 -5.84 -6.67
CA ALA A 16 -1.79 -6.01 -6.21
C ALA A 16 -1.68 -5.67 -4.71
N ILE A 17 -2.34 -4.60 -4.28
CA ILE A 17 -2.38 -4.20 -2.87
C ILE A 17 -3.10 -5.27 -2.04
N TYR A 18 -4.21 -5.77 -2.53
CA TYR A 18 -4.97 -6.84 -1.86
C TYR A 18 -4.12 -8.09 -1.65
N VAL A 19 -3.34 -8.49 -2.66
CA VAL A 19 -2.46 -9.66 -2.58
C VAL A 19 -1.43 -9.49 -1.46
N VAL A 20 -0.82 -8.31 -1.35
CA VAL A 20 0.14 -8.03 -0.27
C VAL A 20 -0.56 -8.08 1.09
N MET A 21 -1.72 -7.45 1.20
CA MET A 21 -2.48 -7.40 2.45
C MET A 21 -2.87 -8.80 2.92
N ALA A 22 -3.37 -9.62 2.00
CA ALA A 22 -3.76 -11.00 2.31
C ALA A 22 -2.55 -11.87 2.70
N ALA A 23 -1.40 -11.67 2.04
CA ALA A 23 -0.19 -12.42 2.35
C ALA A 23 0.35 -12.10 3.74
N VAL A 24 0.25 -10.84 4.18
CA VAL A 24 0.77 -10.41 5.48
C VAL A 24 -0.17 -10.77 6.62
N TYR A 25 -1.48 -10.60 6.42
CA TYR A 25 -2.47 -10.78 7.48
C TYR A 25 -3.17 -12.13 7.43
N GLN A 26 -2.86 -13.00 6.47
CA GLN A 26 -3.49 -14.30 6.20
C GLN A 26 -4.94 -14.16 5.74
N VAL A 27 -5.72 -13.32 6.42
CA VAL A 27 -7.04 -12.88 5.98
C VAL A 27 -6.95 -11.36 5.84
N SER A 28 -7.20 -10.86 4.63
CA SER A 28 -7.11 -9.42 4.40
C SER A 28 -8.13 -8.68 5.26
N PRO A 29 -7.72 -7.64 6.05
CA PRO A 29 -8.65 -6.84 6.83
C PRO A 29 -9.59 -6.01 5.94
N TRP A 30 -9.20 -5.76 4.68
CA TRP A 30 -10.01 -5.03 3.71
C TRP A 30 -10.31 -5.92 2.51
N THR A 31 -11.53 -5.82 1.98
CA THR A 31 -11.90 -6.51 0.74
C THR A 31 -11.29 -5.78 -0.47
N LEU A 32 -11.22 -6.48 -1.60
CA LEU A 32 -10.78 -5.85 -2.85
C LEU A 32 -11.63 -4.62 -3.19
N GLU A 33 -12.94 -4.70 -3.01
CA GLU A 33 -13.87 -3.61 -3.29
C GLU A 33 -13.60 -2.41 -2.37
N GLN A 34 -13.27 -2.64 -1.10
CA GLN A 34 -12.92 -1.58 -0.16
C GLN A 34 -11.63 -0.87 -0.59
N ILE A 35 -10.63 -1.63 -1.06
CA ILE A 35 -9.36 -1.06 -1.54
C ILE A 35 -9.62 -0.23 -2.81
N GLN A 36 -10.44 -0.74 -3.73
CA GLN A 36 -10.80 -0.01 -4.94
C GLN A 36 -11.51 1.31 -4.61
N ALA A 37 -12.46 1.27 -3.68
CA ALA A 37 -13.18 2.46 -3.26
C ALA A 37 -12.25 3.47 -2.58
N ASP A 38 -11.31 2.99 -1.78
CA ASP A 38 -10.34 3.84 -1.10
C ASP A 38 -9.41 4.54 -2.10
N LEU A 39 -8.91 3.79 -3.09
CA LEU A 39 -8.04 4.34 -4.13
C LEU A 39 -8.75 5.38 -5.00
N ALA A 40 -10.07 5.33 -5.10
CA ALA A 40 -10.85 6.28 -5.87
C ALA A 40 -11.06 7.62 -5.16
N GLN A 41 -10.73 7.73 -3.89
CA GLN A 41 -10.94 8.95 -3.10
C GLN A 41 -9.83 9.97 -3.35
N ASP A 42 -10.19 11.25 -3.32
CA ASP A 42 -9.23 12.35 -3.53
C ASP A 42 -8.24 12.48 -2.37
N GLN A 43 -8.67 12.17 -1.14
CA GLN A 43 -7.85 12.32 0.05
C GLN A 43 -6.91 11.16 0.30
N THR A 44 -7.04 10.08 -0.46
CA THR A 44 -6.26 8.86 -0.23
C THR A 44 -5.14 8.76 -1.23
N TRP A 45 -3.95 8.41 -0.74
CA TRP A 45 -2.84 8.05 -1.59
C TRP A 45 -2.10 6.86 -0.98
N TYR A 46 -1.42 6.13 -1.85
CA TYR A 46 -0.65 4.96 -1.47
C TYR A 46 0.79 5.14 -1.89
N VAL A 47 1.69 4.58 -1.12
CA VAL A 47 3.08 4.42 -1.51
C VAL A 47 3.31 2.92 -1.68
N LEU A 48 3.80 2.53 -2.86
CA LEU A 48 4.02 1.13 -3.19
C LEU A 48 5.51 0.85 -3.27
N ALA A 49 5.91 -0.32 -2.77
CA ALA A 49 7.25 -0.84 -2.94
C ALA A 49 7.19 -1.95 -3.99
N TYR A 50 8.04 -1.83 -5.00
CA TYR A 50 8.14 -2.78 -6.10
C TYR A 50 9.47 -3.51 -6.06
N ASP A 51 9.44 -4.81 -6.33
CA ASP A 51 10.62 -5.57 -6.73
C ASP A 51 10.42 -5.96 -8.19
N GLY A 52 11.10 -5.25 -9.11
CA GLY A 52 10.79 -5.37 -10.52
C GLY A 52 9.37 -4.91 -10.80
N ALA A 53 8.53 -5.79 -11.33
CA ALA A 53 7.13 -5.51 -11.62
C ALA A 53 6.18 -5.91 -10.49
N GLU A 54 6.70 -6.56 -9.45
CA GLU A 54 5.87 -7.08 -8.36
C GLU A 54 5.75 -6.07 -7.23
N VAL A 55 4.52 -5.82 -6.79
CA VAL A 55 4.27 -5.02 -5.59
C VAL A 55 4.52 -5.93 -4.38
N ILE A 56 5.47 -5.52 -3.53
CA ILE A 56 5.86 -6.32 -2.35
C ILE A 56 5.56 -5.63 -1.03
N GLY A 57 5.10 -4.40 -1.08
CA GLY A 57 4.71 -3.66 0.12
C GLY A 57 3.91 -2.42 -0.23
N PHE A 58 3.20 -1.89 0.75
CA PHE A 58 2.44 -0.66 0.57
C PHE A 58 2.25 0.09 1.88
N LEU A 59 2.00 1.39 1.76
CA LEU A 59 1.56 2.28 2.82
C LEU A 59 0.32 3.00 2.32
N ALA A 60 -0.78 2.92 3.05
CA ALA A 60 -2.02 3.62 2.72
C ALA A 60 -2.17 4.84 3.64
N VAL A 61 -2.39 6.01 3.06
CA VAL A 61 -2.49 7.27 3.79
C VAL A 61 -3.74 8.03 3.36
N GLN A 62 -4.42 8.61 4.33
CA GLN A 62 -5.53 9.52 4.09
C GLN A 62 -5.14 10.91 4.61
N GLU A 63 -5.31 11.93 3.77
CA GLU A 63 -5.03 13.31 4.15
C GLU A 63 -6.33 14.08 4.39
N ASN A 64 -6.31 14.96 5.39
CA ASN A 64 -7.33 15.96 5.60
C ASN A 64 -6.67 17.35 5.66
N LEU A 65 -7.44 18.38 6.00
CA LEU A 65 -6.94 19.76 5.96
C LEU A 65 -5.74 20.03 6.88
N PHE A 66 -5.58 19.25 7.93
CA PHE A 66 -4.61 19.56 8.98
C PHE A 66 -3.59 18.44 9.22
N GLU A 67 -3.87 17.23 8.76
CA GLU A 67 -2.99 16.11 9.08
C GLU A 67 -3.12 14.98 8.05
N ALA A 68 -2.16 14.06 8.08
CA ALA A 68 -2.20 12.83 7.32
C ALA A 68 -2.26 11.66 8.29
N GLU A 69 -3.10 10.68 8.01
CA GLU A 69 -3.28 9.50 8.84
C GLU A 69 -2.87 8.25 8.07
N VAL A 70 -2.01 7.43 8.68
CA VAL A 70 -1.66 6.13 8.13
C VAL A 70 -2.79 5.15 8.44
N LEU A 71 -3.41 4.62 7.39
CA LEU A 71 -4.51 3.67 7.52
C LEU A 71 -4.01 2.24 7.62
N GLN A 72 -3.02 1.89 6.81
CA GLN A 72 -2.47 0.53 6.76
C GLN A 72 -1.04 0.58 6.24
N ILE A 73 -0.24 -0.37 6.68
CA ILE A 73 1.09 -0.62 6.13
C ILE A 73 1.34 -2.12 6.15
N ALA A 74 1.92 -2.65 5.07
CA ALA A 74 2.29 -4.06 5.01
C ALA A 74 3.46 -4.27 4.05
N VAL A 75 4.35 -5.19 4.40
CA VAL A 75 5.47 -5.63 3.55
C VAL A 75 5.46 -7.16 3.58
N LYS A 76 5.55 -7.80 2.43
CA LYS A 76 5.59 -9.27 2.33
C LYS A 76 6.72 -9.82 3.19
N GLY A 77 6.48 -10.98 3.82
CA GLY A 77 7.41 -11.57 4.79
C GLY A 77 8.82 -11.75 4.25
N ALA A 78 8.96 -12.17 2.98
CA ALA A 78 10.26 -12.38 2.35
C ALA A 78 11.11 -11.09 2.24
N TYR A 79 10.47 -9.94 2.35
CA TYR A 79 11.12 -8.63 2.21
C TYR A 79 11.21 -7.86 3.53
N GLN A 80 10.73 -8.42 4.62
CA GLN A 80 10.80 -7.77 5.93
C GLN A 80 12.24 -7.77 6.44
N GLY A 81 12.57 -6.77 7.26
CA GLY A 81 13.91 -6.64 7.82
C GLY A 81 14.91 -5.98 6.89
N GLN A 82 14.47 -5.42 5.76
CA GLN A 82 15.34 -4.78 4.77
C GLN A 82 15.16 -3.26 4.71
N GLY A 83 14.45 -2.69 5.67
CA GLY A 83 14.23 -1.24 5.71
C GLY A 83 13.15 -0.74 4.76
N ILE A 84 12.36 -1.61 4.15
CA ILE A 84 11.33 -1.21 3.17
C ILE A 84 10.21 -0.43 3.84
N ALA A 85 9.76 -0.85 5.01
CA ALA A 85 8.72 -0.13 5.74
C ALA A 85 9.16 1.30 6.03
N SER A 86 10.41 1.51 6.46
CA SER A 86 10.97 2.86 6.68
C SER A 86 11.01 3.66 5.39
N ALA A 87 11.38 3.03 4.27
CA ALA A 87 11.43 3.69 2.97
C ALA A 87 10.05 4.15 2.50
N LEU A 88 8.99 3.41 2.85
CA LEU A 88 7.62 3.78 2.50
C LEU A 88 7.18 5.10 3.17
N PHE A 89 7.72 5.40 4.35
CA PHE A 89 7.43 6.64 5.06
C PHE A 89 8.26 7.84 4.58
N ALA A 90 9.28 7.62 3.81
CA ALA A 90 10.21 8.68 3.41
C ALA A 90 9.63 9.68 2.35
#